data_865cb74258befe087fcdb9c426c4b8c2
#
_entry.id   865cb74258befe087fcdb9c426c4b8c2
#
_cell.length_a   1.000
_cell.length_b   1.000
_cell.length_c   1.000
_cell.angle_alpha   90.00
_cell.angle_beta   90.00
_cell.angle_gamma   90.00
#
_symmetry.space_group_name_H-M   'P 1'
#
loop_
_entity.id
_entity.type
_entity.pdbx_description
1 polymer ?
#
loop_
_entity_poly.entity_id
_entity_poly.type
_entity_poly.pdbx_seq_one_letter_code
_entity_poly.pdbx_strand_id
1 'polypeptide(L)'
;MPPSNSLSQWASWSASLLRRDLSARAHHLARTQNLLHEESSGSEPVVIFGRDEQGRHGNFHPVSYENICANPAWQRRLSKPHTASRRSRARKDWRWMELDSSNSSDALLMNIFCHPAVFNGQTLTPAVATLLNVDPATRPHFGINPKVPLKTLRKTRAKKPGAPSPALSLLKGPDSGTWVLEVATSSSSTTDDQTTSNQTLTDRTEIDLQLGNLFLEAKLTEANFRTAAPRLIERYRDLETVFDLTRVPRKILYTPASHPPIEDYSQLEEPPETLTHPQTLPGSTRTVINGYQLIRNVLAAYAADASFCVLSDARRHDLIETWYSILSAIHHPTFTTRLKILTWQELAATLPNDLQQFLDAKYGIVPA
;
A
#
# COMPACT_ATOMS: atom_id res chain seq x y z
N MET A 1 34.48 6.31 -11.74
CA MET A 1 33.03 6.34 -12.01
C MET A 1 32.47 5.02 -11.51
N PRO A 2 31.51 4.98 -10.59
CA PRO A 2 30.85 3.73 -10.24
C PRO A 2 30.11 3.23 -11.49
N PRO A 3 30.07 1.91 -11.72
CA PRO A 3 29.32 1.37 -12.83
C PRO A 3 27.84 1.77 -12.64
N SER A 4 27.24 2.29 -13.70
CA SER A 4 25.80 2.51 -13.74
C SER A 4 25.13 1.13 -13.67
N ASN A 5 24.73 0.70 -12.45
CA ASN A 5 23.90 -0.48 -12.28
C ASN A 5 22.55 -0.18 -12.94
N SER A 6 22.48 -0.48 -14.21
CA SER A 6 21.24 -0.35 -14.95
C SER A 6 20.26 -1.41 -14.44
N LEU A 7 19.03 -1.02 -14.18
CA LEU A 7 17.90 -1.93 -13.87
C LEU A 7 17.78 -3.07 -14.91
N SER A 8 18.47 -2.95 -16.05
CA SER A 8 18.56 -3.94 -17.13
C SER A 8 19.18 -5.28 -16.74
N GLN A 9 19.91 -5.36 -15.62
CA GLN A 9 20.47 -6.65 -15.17
C GLN A 9 19.41 -7.60 -14.56
N TRP A 10 18.23 -7.09 -14.18
CA TRP A 10 17.15 -7.89 -13.59
C TRP A 10 16.08 -8.21 -14.63
N ALA A 11 15.74 -9.49 -14.77
CA ALA A 11 14.61 -9.89 -15.59
C ALA A 11 13.30 -9.29 -15.02
N SER A 12 12.44 -8.75 -15.90
CA SER A 12 11.14 -8.22 -15.48
C SER A 12 10.18 -9.34 -15.07
N TRP A 13 9.66 -9.25 -13.86
CA TRP A 13 8.71 -10.20 -13.29
C TRP A 13 7.33 -9.57 -13.09
N SER A 14 6.28 -10.33 -13.41
CA SER A 14 4.94 -9.95 -13.01
C SER A 14 4.72 -10.15 -11.51
N ALA A 15 3.72 -9.48 -10.96
CA ALA A 15 3.30 -9.69 -9.57
C ALA A 15 2.98 -11.16 -9.27
N SER A 16 2.36 -11.88 -10.21
CA SER A 16 2.02 -13.29 -10.07
C SER A 16 3.26 -14.19 -10.06
N LEU A 17 4.23 -13.92 -10.95
CA LEU A 17 5.48 -14.68 -10.98
C LEU A 17 6.25 -14.50 -9.66
N LEU A 18 6.36 -13.27 -9.17
CA LEU A 18 7.02 -13.00 -7.89
C LEU A 18 6.28 -13.66 -6.72
N ARG A 19 4.94 -13.60 -6.68
CA ARG A 19 4.16 -14.30 -5.62
C ARG A 19 4.40 -15.80 -5.61
N ARG A 20 4.47 -16.43 -6.77
CA ARG A 20 4.75 -17.88 -6.87
C ARG A 20 6.14 -18.23 -6.36
N ASP A 21 7.16 -17.45 -6.71
CA ASP A 21 8.53 -17.64 -6.21
C ASP A 21 8.58 -17.48 -4.68
N LEU A 22 7.99 -16.41 -4.14
CA LEU A 22 7.95 -16.18 -2.68
C LEU A 22 7.19 -17.29 -1.94
N SER A 23 6.08 -17.78 -2.50
CA SER A 23 5.35 -18.92 -1.91
C SER A 23 6.20 -20.19 -1.90
N ALA A 24 6.91 -20.49 -2.99
CA ALA A 24 7.79 -21.65 -3.07
C ALA A 24 8.93 -21.56 -2.03
N ARG A 25 9.58 -20.40 -1.90
CA ARG A 25 10.62 -20.14 -0.90
C ARG A 25 10.07 -20.26 0.54
N ALA A 26 8.90 -19.69 0.78
CA ALA A 26 8.24 -19.76 2.08
C ALA A 26 7.89 -21.19 2.48
N HIS A 27 7.38 -22.01 1.54
CA HIS A 27 7.14 -23.43 1.75
C HIS A 27 8.44 -24.21 2.06
N HIS A 28 9.49 -23.92 1.29
CA HIS A 28 10.80 -24.56 1.55
C HIS A 28 11.28 -24.21 2.96
N LEU A 29 11.26 -22.94 3.34
CA LEU A 29 11.68 -22.48 4.67
C LEU A 29 10.82 -23.12 5.77
N ALA A 30 9.50 -23.14 5.60
CA ALA A 30 8.57 -23.72 6.57
C ALA A 30 8.84 -25.20 6.82
N ARG A 31 9.12 -25.97 5.77
CA ARG A 31 9.43 -27.40 5.87
C ARG A 31 10.80 -27.67 6.48
N THR A 32 11.83 -26.97 6.01
CA THR A 32 13.22 -27.21 6.47
C THR A 32 13.43 -26.83 7.93
N GLN A 33 12.72 -25.80 8.42
CA GLN A 33 12.82 -25.32 9.79
C GLN A 33 11.67 -25.77 10.70
N ASN A 34 10.74 -26.58 10.17
CA ASN A 34 9.53 -27.05 10.86
C ASN A 34 8.77 -25.90 11.54
N LEU A 35 8.42 -24.86 10.75
CA LEU A 35 7.73 -23.66 11.23
C LEU A 35 6.21 -23.83 11.14
N LEU A 36 5.49 -23.25 12.10
CA LEU A 36 4.03 -23.21 12.08
C LEU A 36 3.54 -22.37 10.90
N HIS A 37 2.77 -22.98 10.00
CA HIS A 37 2.22 -22.31 8.83
C HIS A 37 0.93 -22.98 8.35
N GLU A 38 0.18 -22.26 7.51
CA GLU A 38 -0.90 -22.79 6.69
C GLU A 38 -0.93 -22.08 5.34
N GLU A 39 -1.76 -22.56 4.42
CA GLU A 39 -1.93 -21.95 3.10
C GLU A 39 -3.24 -21.16 3.03
N SER A 40 -3.19 -20.00 2.36
CA SER A 40 -4.39 -19.26 2.02
C SER A 40 -5.19 -20.02 0.94
N SER A 41 -6.50 -19.76 0.90
CA SER A 41 -7.35 -20.26 -0.19
C SER A 41 -7.26 -19.35 -1.42
N GLY A 42 -7.25 -19.91 -2.61
CA GLY A 42 -7.27 -19.15 -3.88
C GLY A 42 -6.48 -19.85 -4.97
N SER A 43 -6.46 -19.28 -6.16
CA SER A 43 -5.71 -19.80 -7.32
C SER A 43 -4.20 -19.64 -7.18
N GLU A 44 -3.75 -18.69 -6.36
CA GLU A 44 -2.34 -18.48 -6.01
C GLU A 44 -2.22 -18.52 -4.49
N PRO A 45 -2.07 -19.72 -3.86
CA PRO A 45 -1.96 -19.86 -2.42
C PRO A 45 -0.71 -19.14 -1.88
N VAL A 46 -0.87 -18.51 -0.72
CA VAL A 46 0.19 -17.81 -0.01
C VAL A 46 0.41 -18.51 1.32
N VAL A 47 1.66 -18.68 1.73
CA VAL A 47 2.01 -19.20 3.04
C VAL A 47 1.71 -18.15 4.10
N ILE A 48 0.94 -18.56 5.09
CA ILE A 48 0.61 -17.76 6.27
C ILE A 48 1.33 -18.39 7.45
N PHE A 49 2.30 -17.68 7.99
CA PHE A 49 3.05 -18.13 9.14
C PHE A 49 2.31 -17.79 10.44
N GLY A 50 2.50 -18.61 11.46
CA GLY A 50 2.04 -18.34 12.80
C GLY A 50 3.20 -18.37 13.80
N ARG A 51 2.94 -17.90 15.00
CA ARG A 51 3.86 -18.07 16.12
C ARG A 51 3.74 -19.50 16.66
N ASP A 52 4.83 -20.24 16.71
CA ASP A 52 4.89 -21.60 17.27
C ASP A 52 5.04 -21.60 18.80
N GLU A 53 5.04 -22.79 19.40
CA GLU A 53 5.19 -22.99 20.86
C GLU A 53 6.56 -22.56 21.38
N GLN A 54 7.58 -22.56 20.52
CA GLN A 54 8.92 -22.06 20.82
C GLN A 54 9.03 -20.54 20.69
N GLY A 55 7.94 -19.88 20.30
CA GLY A 55 7.89 -18.44 20.12
C GLY A 55 8.46 -17.94 18.80
N ARG A 56 8.83 -18.85 17.85
CA ARG A 56 9.35 -18.49 16.53
C ARG A 56 8.20 -18.11 15.59
N HIS A 57 8.49 -17.23 14.64
CA HIS A 57 7.52 -16.83 13.62
C HIS A 57 8.21 -16.81 12.26
N GLY A 58 7.82 -17.73 11.35
CA GLY A 58 8.52 -17.97 10.10
C GLY A 58 8.56 -16.79 9.12
N ASN A 59 7.76 -15.75 9.35
CA ASN A 59 7.80 -14.55 8.53
C ASN A 59 8.89 -13.56 8.90
N PHE A 60 9.58 -13.80 10.04
CA PHE A 60 10.57 -12.86 10.55
C PHE A 60 11.94 -13.52 10.76
N HIS A 61 12.98 -12.71 10.57
CA HIS A 61 14.31 -13.03 11.06
C HIS A 61 14.27 -13.12 12.60
N PRO A 62 14.84 -14.15 13.22
CA PRO A 62 14.69 -14.38 14.67
C PRO A 62 15.02 -13.16 15.53
N VAL A 63 16.17 -12.54 15.29
CA VAL A 63 16.62 -11.37 16.05
C VAL A 63 15.72 -10.14 15.83
N SER A 64 15.24 -9.94 14.59
CA SER A 64 14.28 -8.87 14.30
C SER A 64 12.96 -9.09 15.03
N TYR A 65 12.48 -10.34 15.08
CA TYR A 65 11.25 -10.71 15.76
C TYR A 65 11.31 -10.48 17.27
N GLU A 66 12.42 -10.86 17.90
CA GLU A 66 12.68 -10.59 19.32
C GLU A 66 12.60 -9.08 19.62
N ASN A 67 13.25 -8.25 18.80
CA ASN A 67 13.20 -6.80 18.94
C ASN A 67 11.78 -6.23 18.70
N ILE A 68 11.05 -6.76 17.72
CA ILE A 68 9.65 -6.36 17.48
C ILE A 68 8.80 -6.66 18.72
N CYS A 69 8.95 -7.85 19.31
CA CYS A 69 8.22 -8.26 20.51
C CYS A 69 8.61 -7.44 21.75
N ALA A 70 9.87 -7.03 21.85
CA ALA A 70 10.37 -6.21 22.96
C ALA A 70 9.95 -4.74 22.89
N ASN A 71 9.55 -4.24 21.70
CA ASN A 71 9.15 -2.85 21.52
C ASN A 71 7.61 -2.73 21.40
N PRO A 72 6.91 -2.15 22.39
CA PRO A 72 5.44 -2.06 22.37
C PRO A 72 4.85 -1.33 21.16
N ALA A 73 5.58 -0.34 20.60
CA ALA A 73 5.12 0.38 19.41
C ALA A 73 5.18 -0.51 18.15
N TRP A 74 6.19 -1.36 18.02
CA TRP A 74 6.35 -2.30 16.92
C TRP A 74 5.47 -3.53 17.10
N GLN A 75 5.36 -4.05 18.31
CA GLN A 75 4.51 -5.20 18.65
C GLN A 75 3.05 -4.99 18.27
N ARG A 76 2.54 -3.75 18.38
CA ARG A 76 1.16 -3.43 17.94
C ARG A 76 0.91 -3.72 16.46
N ARG A 77 1.94 -3.66 15.61
CA ARG A 77 1.80 -4.01 14.17
C ARG A 77 1.51 -5.50 13.97
N LEU A 78 2.02 -6.38 14.83
CA LEU A 78 1.73 -7.81 14.77
C LEU A 78 0.23 -8.12 14.96
N SER A 79 -0.52 -7.22 15.59
CA SER A 79 -1.96 -7.38 15.86
C SER A 79 -2.84 -6.75 14.78
N LYS A 80 -2.27 -6.18 13.70
CA LYS A 80 -3.05 -5.61 12.59
C LYS A 80 -3.74 -6.73 11.81
N PRO A 81 -5.08 -6.80 11.78
CA PRO A 81 -5.78 -7.87 11.08
C PRO A 81 -5.52 -7.81 9.58
N HIS A 82 -5.38 -8.98 8.96
CA HIS A 82 -5.33 -9.07 7.51
C HIS A 82 -6.63 -8.51 6.89
N THR A 83 -6.53 -7.78 5.78
CA THR A 83 -7.67 -7.15 5.10
C THR A 83 -8.81 -8.13 4.76
N ALA A 84 -8.48 -9.39 4.49
CA ALA A 84 -9.45 -10.45 4.24
C ALA A 84 -10.14 -10.97 5.52
N SER A 85 -9.79 -10.48 6.72
CA SER A 85 -10.38 -10.87 8.03
C SER A 85 -10.54 -12.39 8.23
N ARG A 86 -9.70 -13.20 7.60
CA ARG A 86 -9.84 -14.66 7.59
C ARG A 86 -9.33 -15.25 8.90
N ARG A 87 -10.07 -16.27 9.38
CA ARG A 87 -9.59 -17.14 10.47
C ARG A 87 -8.90 -18.35 9.86
N SER A 88 -7.96 -18.91 10.62
CA SER A 88 -7.35 -20.19 10.29
C SER A 88 -8.44 -21.28 10.10
N ARG A 89 -8.22 -22.15 9.11
CA ARG A 89 -9.08 -23.34 8.91
C ARG A 89 -8.70 -24.46 9.87
N ALA A 90 -7.42 -24.59 10.15
CA ALA A 90 -6.87 -25.61 11.03
C ALA A 90 -7.03 -25.26 12.52
N ARG A 91 -6.91 -23.98 12.86
CA ARG A 91 -6.94 -23.47 14.24
C ARG A 91 -8.00 -22.39 14.37
N LYS A 92 -9.15 -22.70 14.94
CA LYS A 92 -10.32 -21.80 15.07
C LYS A 92 -10.02 -20.56 15.91
N ASP A 93 -9.05 -20.63 16.80
CA ASP A 93 -8.55 -19.58 17.68
C ASP A 93 -7.56 -18.65 16.98
N TRP A 94 -6.96 -19.07 15.86
CA TRP A 94 -5.99 -18.29 15.13
C TRP A 94 -6.64 -17.44 14.03
N ARG A 95 -6.51 -16.13 14.14
CA ARG A 95 -6.89 -15.18 13.11
C ARG A 95 -5.62 -14.69 12.39
N TRP A 96 -5.63 -14.72 11.05
CA TRP A 96 -4.53 -14.23 10.24
C TRP A 96 -4.33 -12.72 10.44
N MET A 97 -3.09 -12.32 10.71
CA MET A 97 -2.67 -10.93 10.75
C MET A 97 -2.01 -10.54 9.42
N GLU A 98 -1.90 -9.25 9.18
CA GLU A 98 -1.32 -8.73 7.93
C GLU A 98 0.14 -9.16 7.77
N LEU A 99 0.88 -9.19 8.86
CA LEU A 99 2.29 -9.55 8.89
C LEU A 99 2.55 -11.07 8.86
N ASP A 100 1.51 -11.91 8.94
CA ASP A 100 1.66 -13.36 8.86
C ASP A 100 1.89 -13.83 7.41
N SER A 101 1.44 -13.04 6.42
CA SER A 101 1.58 -13.38 5.01
C SER A 101 3.03 -13.35 4.55
N SER A 102 3.50 -14.43 3.92
CA SER A 102 4.85 -14.49 3.33
C SER A 102 5.12 -13.41 2.26
N ASN A 103 4.06 -12.81 1.73
CA ASN A 103 4.12 -11.76 0.70
C ASN A 103 4.00 -10.34 1.28
N SER A 104 4.04 -10.18 2.60
CA SER A 104 3.89 -8.88 3.25
C SER A 104 5.12 -7.99 3.06
N SER A 105 4.96 -6.86 2.37
CA SER A 105 5.98 -5.80 2.25
C SER A 105 6.25 -5.15 3.62
N ASP A 106 5.23 -5.03 4.47
CA ASP A 106 5.36 -4.53 5.84
C ASP A 106 6.23 -5.46 6.71
N ALA A 107 6.06 -6.79 6.58
CA ALA A 107 6.90 -7.75 7.29
C ALA A 107 8.37 -7.66 6.83
N LEU A 108 8.59 -7.47 5.53
CA LEU A 108 9.93 -7.25 4.97
C LEU A 108 10.56 -5.97 5.53
N LEU A 109 9.84 -4.85 5.57
CA LEU A 109 10.30 -3.62 6.21
C LEU A 109 10.68 -3.83 7.68
N MET A 110 9.82 -4.52 8.44
CA MET A 110 10.08 -4.77 9.86
C MET A 110 11.26 -5.73 10.08
N ASN A 111 11.46 -6.72 9.20
CA ASN A 111 12.65 -7.56 9.24
C ASN A 111 13.94 -6.74 9.15
N ILE A 112 13.94 -5.71 8.29
CA ILE A 112 15.13 -4.87 8.07
C ILE A 112 15.28 -3.85 9.20
N PHE A 113 14.29 -3.00 9.40
CA PHE A 113 14.43 -1.84 10.30
C PHE A 113 14.27 -2.16 11.79
N CYS A 114 13.79 -3.35 12.15
CA CYS A 114 13.81 -3.84 13.53
C CYS A 114 15.02 -4.73 13.84
N HIS A 115 15.90 -5.00 12.88
CA HIS A 115 17.14 -5.73 13.12
C HIS A 115 18.14 -4.85 13.89
N PRO A 116 18.73 -5.33 15.03
CA PRO A 116 19.57 -4.49 15.89
C PRO A 116 20.85 -4.01 15.23
N ALA A 117 21.37 -4.76 14.25
CA ALA A 117 22.51 -4.32 13.45
C ALA A 117 22.14 -3.32 12.34
N VAL A 118 20.86 -2.98 12.15
CA VAL A 118 20.37 -1.92 11.26
C VAL A 118 19.93 -0.71 12.08
N PHE A 119 19.15 -0.94 13.14
CA PHE A 119 18.75 0.08 14.10
C PHE A 119 18.95 -0.45 15.52
N ASN A 120 19.93 0.08 16.23
CA ASN A 120 20.34 -0.39 17.56
C ASN A 120 19.48 0.12 18.73
N GLY A 121 18.30 0.68 18.45
CA GLY A 121 17.41 1.32 19.42
C GLY A 121 17.63 2.83 19.57
N GLN A 122 18.74 3.35 19.07
CA GLN A 122 19.08 4.77 19.09
C GLN A 122 19.40 5.33 17.71
N THR A 123 20.20 4.60 16.91
CA THR A 123 20.69 5.07 15.61
C THR A 123 20.57 3.97 14.54
N LEU A 124 20.33 4.43 13.31
CA LEU A 124 20.52 3.62 12.10
C LEU A 124 22.02 3.45 11.82
N THR A 125 22.38 2.35 11.15
CA THR A 125 23.75 2.21 10.64
C THR A 125 24.06 3.32 9.64
N PRO A 126 25.31 3.79 9.59
CA PRO A 126 25.71 4.87 8.66
C PRO A 126 25.42 4.53 7.20
N ALA A 127 25.61 3.27 6.79
CA ALA A 127 25.37 2.83 5.42
C ALA A 127 23.88 2.98 5.03
N VAL A 128 22.96 2.51 5.87
CA VAL A 128 21.51 2.64 5.66
C VAL A 128 21.08 4.11 5.71
N ALA A 129 21.55 4.87 6.70
CA ALA A 129 21.23 6.30 6.83
C ALA A 129 21.68 7.11 5.61
N THR A 130 22.89 6.83 5.10
CA THR A 130 23.45 7.49 3.90
C THR A 130 22.63 7.12 2.66
N LEU A 131 22.31 5.84 2.44
CA LEU A 131 21.50 5.40 1.30
C LEU A 131 20.13 6.08 1.28
N LEU A 132 19.47 6.14 2.43
CA LEU A 132 18.16 6.77 2.58
C LEU A 132 18.24 8.30 2.66
N ASN A 133 19.45 8.85 2.86
CA ASN A 133 19.70 10.28 3.11
C ASN A 133 18.83 10.80 4.27
N VAL A 134 18.97 10.18 5.43
CA VAL A 134 18.32 10.54 6.70
C VAL A 134 19.36 10.71 7.80
N ASP A 135 19.00 11.43 8.85
CA ASP A 135 19.82 11.51 10.05
C ASP A 135 19.92 10.13 10.70
N PRO A 136 21.12 9.62 11.01
CA PRO A 136 21.29 8.35 11.72
C PRO A 136 20.50 8.26 13.03
N ALA A 137 20.30 9.35 13.76
CA ALA A 137 19.52 9.39 15.01
C ALA A 137 18.01 9.21 14.81
N THR A 138 17.55 9.04 13.55
CA THR A 138 16.16 8.86 13.20
C THR A 138 15.64 7.49 13.64
N ARG A 139 14.45 7.47 14.22
CA ARG A 139 13.76 6.22 14.64
C ARG A 139 12.74 5.76 13.61
N PRO A 140 12.63 4.42 13.38
CA PRO A 140 11.59 3.85 12.53
C PRO A 140 10.19 3.96 13.15
N HIS A 141 9.25 4.56 12.40
CA HIS A 141 7.83 4.62 12.73
C HIS A 141 7.03 3.95 11.62
N PHE A 142 6.39 2.82 11.92
CA PHE A 142 5.64 2.03 10.94
C PHE A 142 4.16 2.40 10.91
N GLY A 143 3.56 2.43 9.71
CA GLY A 143 2.13 2.58 9.51
C GLY A 143 1.59 3.91 10.00
N ILE A 144 2.26 5.01 9.66
CA ILE A 144 1.80 6.34 10.01
C ILE A 144 0.68 6.80 9.09
N ASN A 145 -0.13 7.74 9.56
CA ASN A 145 -1.28 8.26 8.83
C ASN A 145 -1.20 9.79 8.68
N PRO A 146 -0.31 10.33 7.82
CA PRO A 146 -0.23 11.76 7.59
C PRO A 146 -1.53 12.29 6.97
N LYS A 147 -1.82 13.55 7.26
CA LYS A 147 -3.00 14.24 6.74
C LYS A 147 -2.69 14.85 5.38
N VAL A 148 -3.57 14.62 4.40
CA VAL A 148 -3.52 15.26 3.08
C VAL A 148 -4.61 16.32 3.02
N PRO A 149 -4.28 17.60 2.87
CA PRO A 149 -5.27 18.67 2.83
C PRO A 149 -6.22 18.55 1.65
N LEU A 150 -7.51 18.75 1.89
CA LEU A 150 -8.55 18.79 0.87
C LEU A 150 -8.95 20.25 0.55
N LYS A 151 -9.43 20.48 -0.66
CA LYS A 151 -10.05 21.76 -1.06
C LYS A 151 -11.27 21.99 -0.17
N THR A 152 -11.39 23.17 0.43
CA THR A 152 -12.56 23.54 1.21
C THR A 152 -13.73 23.75 0.22
N LEU A 153 -14.70 22.86 0.27
CA LEU A 153 -15.95 23.08 -0.46
C LEU A 153 -16.68 24.24 0.23
N ARG A 154 -16.60 25.44 -0.34
CA ARG A 154 -17.54 26.52 0.02
C ARG A 154 -18.94 26.00 -0.32
N LYS A 155 -19.67 25.53 0.68
CA LYS A 155 -21.13 25.34 0.56
C LYS A 155 -21.75 26.73 0.39
N THR A 156 -21.84 27.22 -0.84
CA THR A 156 -22.81 28.26 -1.19
C THR A 156 -24.21 27.65 -1.05
N ARG A 157 -24.63 27.52 0.19
CA ARG A 157 -26.01 27.17 0.49
C ARG A 157 -26.81 28.45 0.28
N ALA A 158 -27.29 28.64 -0.95
CA ALA A 158 -28.42 29.53 -1.14
C ALA A 158 -29.52 29.05 -0.20
N LYS A 159 -29.76 29.79 0.88
CA LYS A 159 -30.80 29.52 1.85
C LYS A 159 -32.14 29.76 1.15
N LYS A 160 -32.73 28.71 0.57
CA LYS A 160 -34.14 28.76 0.23
C LYS A 160 -34.92 28.89 1.53
N PRO A 161 -35.70 29.94 1.73
CA PRO A 161 -36.54 30.04 2.93
C PRO A 161 -37.62 28.94 2.84
N GLY A 162 -37.66 28.08 3.84
CA GLY A 162 -38.83 27.25 4.10
C GLY A 162 -38.81 25.77 3.71
N ALA A 163 -37.64 25.11 3.46
CA ALA A 163 -37.62 23.66 3.30
C ALA A 163 -37.10 22.97 4.57
N PRO A 164 -37.76 21.89 5.06
CA PRO A 164 -37.28 21.12 6.19
C PRO A 164 -35.97 20.42 5.84
N SER A 165 -35.03 20.36 6.78
CA SER A 165 -33.73 19.69 6.61
C SER A 165 -33.93 18.20 6.32
N PRO A 166 -33.36 17.67 5.24
CA PRO A 166 -33.32 16.23 5.05
C PRO A 166 -32.29 15.63 6.02
N ALA A 167 -32.75 14.65 6.81
CA ALA A 167 -31.89 13.79 7.60
C ALA A 167 -30.91 13.07 6.66
N LEU A 168 -29.61 13.19 6.94
CA LEU A 168 -28.57 12.44 6.24
C LEU A 168 -28.69 10.96 6.61
N SER A 169 -29.30 10.15 5.75
CA SER A 169 -29.23 8.70 5.86
C SER A 169 -27.90 8.20 5.29
N LEU A 170 -27.18 7.47 6.13
CA LEU A 170 -25.98 6.72 5.74
C LEU A 170 -26.38 5.58 4.79
N LEU A 171 -25.89 5.63 3.56
CA LEU A 171 -25.94 4.48 2.66
C LEU A 171 -24.72 3.60 2.93
N LYS A 172 -25.00 2.40 3.47
CA LYS A 172 -24.04 1.33 3.69
C LYS A 172 -23.91 0.56 2.38
N GLY A 173 -22.77 0.69 1.68
CA GLY A 173 -22.45 -0.13 0.52
C GLY A 173 -21.67 -1.38 0.92
N PRO A 174 -21.89 -2.53 0.27
CA PRO A 174 -21.12 -3.73 0.52
C PRO A 174 -19.77 -3.66 -0.22
N ASP A 175 -18.75 -4.16 0.47
CA ASP A 175 -17.41 -4.52 0.02
C ASP A 175 -16.46 -3.42 -0.49
N SER A 176 -15.40 -3.30 0.29
CA SER A 176 -14.11 -2.62 0.11
C SER A 176 -13.97 -1.23 0.72
N GLY A 177 -13.23 -1.20 1.83
CA GLY A 177 -12.55 -0.01 2.32
C GLY A 177 -13.48 1.04 2.96
N THR A 178 -13.82 0.82 4.21
CA THR A 178 -14.63 1.74 5.04
C THR A 178 -13.98 3.12 5.14
N TRP A 179 -14.58 4.11 4.51
CA TRP A 179 -14.23 5.52 4.70
C TRP A 179 -14.98 6.03 5.93
N VAL A 180 -14.30 6.21 7.04
CA VAL A 180 -14.88 6.85 8.22
C VAL A 180 -14.72 8.37 8.06
N LEU A 181 -15.81 9.05 7.75
CA LEU A 181 -15.92 10.51 7.89
C LEU A 181 -16.31 10.81 9.32
N GLU A 182 -15.33 10.99 10.20
CA GLU A 182 -15.58 11.39 11.57
C GLU A 182 -15.91 12.89 11.62
N VAL A 183 -17.20 13.20 11.70
CA VAL A 183 -17.65 14.54 12.07
C VAL A 183 -17.72 14.57 13.60
N ALA A 184 -16.71 15.13 14.23
CA ALA A 184 -16.76 15.40 15.66
C ALA A 184 -17.84 16.46 15.95
N THR A 185 -18.97 16.04 16.49
CA THR A 185 -19.94 16.93 17.12
C THR A 185 -19.51 17.16 18.56
N SER A 186 -18.86 18.27 18.82
CA SER A 186 -18.71 18.80 20.17
C SER A 186 -19.98 19.57 20.55
N SER A 187 -20.70 19.10 21.57
CA SER A 187 -21.76 19.80 22.22
C SER A 187 -21.22 21.08 22.88
N SER A 188 -21.71 22.23 22.42
CA SER A 188 -21.32 23.54 22.92
C SER A 188 -22.29 24.06 23.97
N SER A 189 -21.76 24.52 25.09
CA SER A 189 -22.37 25.56 25.91
C SER A 189 -22.03 26.93 25.29
N THR A 190 -23.06 27.74 25.20
CA THR A 190 -23.13 29.15 24.74
C THR A 190 -22.06 30.07 25.29
N THR A 191 -21.31 30.73 24.39
CA THR A 191 -20.97 32.16 24.49
C THR A 191 -20.56 32.65 23.11
N ASP A 192 -21.14 33.76 22.67
CA ASP A 192 -20.85 34.47 21.43
C ASP A 192 -19.38 34.84 21.34
N ASP A 193 -18.70 34.25 20.36
CA ASP A 193 -17.57 34.89 19.69
C ASP A 193 -17.43 34.26 18.30
N GLN A 194 -17.71 35.06 17.26
CA GLN A 194 -17.64 34.62 15.86
C GLN A 194 -16.17 34.48 15.42
N THR A 195 -15.53 33.42 15.86
CA THR A 195 -14.29 32.95 15.25
C THR A 195 -14.64 31.79 14.31
N THR A 196 -14.83 32.08 13.03
CA THR A 196 -15.02 31.08 11.98
C THR A 196 -13.77 30.20 11.93
N SER A 197 -13.73 29.13 12.70
CA SER A 197 -12.71 28.10 12.57
C SER A 197 -12.92 27.39 11.23
N ASN A 198 -12.12 27.78 10.24
CA ASN A 198 -11.99 27.04 8.97
C ASN A 198 -11.43 25.64 9.29
N GLN A 199 -12.31 24.67 9.58
CA GLN A 199 -11.90 23.28 9.69
C GLN A 199 -11.35 22.84 8.34
N THR A 200 -10.04 22.72 8.24
CA THR A 200 -9.37 22.18 7.06
C THR A 200 -9.75 20.70 6.94
N LEU A 201 -10.55 20.38 5.94
CA LEU A 201 -10.87 18.99 5.61
C LEU A 201 -9.58 18.28 5.20
N THR A 202 -9.34 17.09 5.75
CA THR A 202 -8.15 16.29 5.44
C THR A 202 -8.54 14.87 5.09
N ASP A 203 -7.82 14.28 4.14
CA ASP A 203 -7.79 12.83 3.91
C ASP A 203 -6.60 12.23 4.68
N ARG A 204 -6.63 10.92 4.94
CA ARG A 204 -5.52 10.19 5.56
C ARG A 204 -5.02 9.13 4.59
N THR A 205 -3.72 9.01 4.48
CA THR A 205 -3.06 7.90 3.77
C THR A 205 -2.20 7.14 4.75
N GLU A 206 -2.16 5.83 4.65
CA GLU A 206 -1.16 5.05 5.38
C GLU A 206 0.15 5.13 4.62
N ILE A 207 1.24 5.41 5.33
CA ILE A 207 2.63 5.36 4.88
C ILE A 207 3.29 4.23 5.66
N ASP A 208 3.96 3.32 4.96
CA ASP A 208 4.47 2.09 5.56
C ASP A 208 5.58 2.34 6.59
N LEU A 209 6.46 3.30 6.30
CA LEU A 209 7.56 3.67 7.20
C LEU A 209 7.85 5.16 7.15
N GLN A 210 8.09 5.77 8.30
CA GLN A 210 8.66 7.11 8.46
C GLN A 210 10.01 7.05 9.15
N LEU A 211 11.00 7.75 8.59
CA LEU A 211 12.33 7.96 9.14
C LEU A 211 12.62 9.48 9.15
N GLY A 212 12.39 10.15 10.29
CA GLY A 212 12.46 11.59 10.40
C GLY A 212 11.49 12.27 9.44
N ASN A 213 12.02 13.03 8.47
CA ASN A 213 11.23 13.66 7.43
C ASN A 213 11.17 12.86 6.11
N LEU A 214 11.57 11.59 6.10
CA LEU A 214 11.40 10.68 4.97
C LEU A 214 10.17 9.81 5.17
N PHE A 215 9.21 9.86 4.24
CA PHE A 215 8.12 8.92 4.10
C PHE A 215 8.49 7.84 3.09
N LEU A 216 8.18 6.58 3.39
CA LEU A 216 8.56 5.45 2.56
C LEU A 216 7.35 4.55 2.32
N GLU A 217 7.08 4.25 1.05
CA GLU A 217 6.08 3.29 0.59
C GLU A 217 6.79 2.05 0.07
N ALA A 218 6.47 0.90 0.64
CA ALA A 218 7.09 -0.40 0.31
C ALA A 218 6.16 -1.23 -0.58
N LYS A 219 6.72 -1.81 -1.62
CA LYS A 219 6.02 -2.72 -2.54
C LYS A 219 6.85 -3.98 -2.76
N LEU A 220 6.16 -5.11 -2.71
CA LEU A 220 6.75 -6.42 -2.98
C LEU A 220 5.95 -7.15 -4.06
N THR A 221 4.76 -7.67 -3.71
CA THR A 221 3.93 -8.47 -4.62
C THR A 221 2.64 -7.80 -5.04
N GLU A 222 2.41 -6.58 -4.63
CA GLU A 222 1.21 -5.81 -4.99
C GLU A 222 1.13 -5.62 -6.51
N ALA A 223 -0.09 -5.71 -7.05
CA ALA A 223 -0.26 -5.65 -8.50
C ALA A 223 0.05 -4.27 -9.09
N ASN A 224 -0.17 -3.20 -8.32
CA ASN A 224 0.02 -1.81 -8.75
C ASN A 224 -0.14 -0.83 -7.57
N PHE A 225 -0.02 0.47 -7.84
CA PHE A 225 -0.27 1.55 -6.88
C PHE A 225 -1.72 2.04 -6.87
N ARG A 226 -2.67 1.15 -7.12
CA ARG A 226 -4.12 1.42 -7.20
C ARG A 226 -4.49 2.41 -8.30
N THR A 227 -5.75 2.31 -8.70
CA THR A 227 -6.36 3.26 -9.64
C THR A 227 -7.54 3.96 -8.97
N ALA A 228 -7.88 5.16 -9.43
CA ALA A 228 -9.02 5.91 -8.91
C ALA A 228 -9.71 6.72 -10.01
N ALA A 229 -10.98 7.08 -9.79
CA ALA A 229 -11.67 8.04 -10.65
C ALA A 229 -10.99 9.42 -10.54
N PRO A 230 -10.88 10.21 -11.64
CA PRO A 230 -10.22 11.52 -11.63
C PRO A 230 -10.72 12.45 -10.52
N ARG A 231 -12.03 12.49 -10.27
CA ARG A 231 -12.65 13.29 -9.19
C ARG A 231 -12.05 13.06 -7.80
N LEU A 232 -11.43 11.88 -7.55
CA LEU A 232 -10.85 11.57 -6.25
C LEU A 232 -9.52 12.29 -6.01
N ILE A 233 -8.75 12.58 -7.06
CA ILE A 233 -7.53 13.38 -6.91
C ILE A 233 -7.82 14.88 -6.97
N GLU A 234 -8.82 15.31 -7.74
CA GLU A 234 -9.21 16.72 -7.92
C GLU A 234 -9.62 17.41 -6.61
N ARG A 235 -9.99 16.63 -5.59
CA ARG A 235 -10.35 17.14 -4.26
C ARG A 235 -9.15 17.60 -3.42
N TYR A 236 -7.93 17.19 -3.75
CA TYR A 236 -6.75 17.57 -2.97
C TYR A 236 -6.37 19.03 -3.23
N ARG A 237 -6.08 19.77 -2.13
CA ARG A 237 -5.79 21.21 -2.18
C ARG A 237 -4.55 21.51 -3.02
N ASP A 238 -3.48 20.76 -2.78
CA ASP A 238 -2.15 21.03 -3.32
C ASP A 238 -1.88 20.29 -4.65
N LEU A 239 -2.93 19.67 -5.24
CA LEU A 239 -2.78 18.84 -6.44
C LEU A 239 -2.16 19.62 -7.61
N GLU A 240 -2.71 20.77 -7.95
CA GLU A 240 -2.27 21.60 -9.09
C GLU A 240 -0.97 22.36 -8.80
N THR A 241 -0.59 22.50 -7.52
CA THR A 241 0.71 23.06 -7.12
C THR A 241 1.83 22.06 -7.37
N VAL A 242 1.56 20.77 -7.18
CA VAL A 242 2.57 19.70 -7.28
C VAL A 242 2.59 19.07 -8.66
N PHE A 243 1.41 18.82 -9.27
CA PHE A 243 1.27 18.04 -10.49
C PHE A 243 0.74 18.85 -11.68
N ASP A 244 1.34 18.63 -12.83
CA ASP A 244 0.75 18.94 -14.13
C ASP A 244 -0.33 17.90 -14.46
N LEU A 245 -1.59 18.29 -14.37
CA LEU A 245 -2.73 17.39 -14.55
C LEU A 245 -2.87 16.81 -15.96
N THR A 246 -2.24 17.45 -16.95
CA THR A 246 -2.21 16.94 -18.34
C THR A 246 -1.28 15.75 -18.49
N ARG A 247 -0.28 15.64 -17.62
CA ARG A 247 0.74 14.59 -17.61
C ARG A 247 0.47 13.47 -16.62
N VAL A 248 -0.51 13.64 -15.72
CA VAL A 248 -0.89 12.58 -14.77
C VAL A 248 -1.35 11.33 -15.52
N PRO A 249 -0.75 10.15 -15.25
CA PRO A 249 -1.01 8.95 -16.02
C PRO A 249 -2.45 8.48 -15.87
N ARG A 250 -3.09 8.23 -17.01
CA ARG A 250 -4.49 7.77 -17.12
C ARG A 250 -4.53 6.41 -17.79
N LYS A 251 -5.49 5.59 -17.37
CA LYS A 251 -5.77 4.27 -17.96
C LYS A 251 -7.25 4.16 -18.29
N ILE A 252 -7.55 3.60 -19.44
CA ILE A 252 -8.91 3.26 -19.80
C ILE A 252 -9.19 1.84 -19.33
N LEU A 253 -10.18 1.67 -18.47
CA LEU A 253 -10.70 0.38 -18.05
C LEU A 253 -11.94 0.06 -18.88
N TYR A 254 -11.92 -1.12 -19.49
CA TYR A 254 -13.09 -1.69 -20.16
C TYR A 254 -13.82 -2.62 -19.19
N THR A 255 -15.08 -2.37 -18.98
CA THR A 255 -15.97 -3.28 -18.24
C THR A 255 -16.89 -3.91 -19.26
N PRO A 256 -16.73 -5.22 -19.56
CA PRO A 256 -17.69 -5.91 -20.43
C PRO A 256 -19.08 -5.80 -19.82
N ALA A 257 -20.09 -5.65 -20.66
CA ALA A 257 -21.46 -5.71 -20.18
C ALA A 257 -21.67 -7.07 -19.52
N SER A 258 -22.16 -7.09 -18.29
CA SER A 258 -22.61 -8.33 -17.67
C SER A 258 -23.73 -8.89 -18.54
N HIS A 259 -23.56 -10.12 -19.04
CA HIS A 259 -24.70 -10.82 -19.60
C HIS A 259 -25.83 -10.78 -18.56
N PRO A 260 -27.08 -10.47 -18.98
CA PRO A 260 -28.20 -10.73 -18.10
C PRO A 260 -28.12 -12.21 -17.67
N PRO A 261 -28.51 -12.55 -16.43
CA PRO A 261 -28.54 -13.95 -16.01
C PRO A 261 -29.29 -14.71 -17.12
N ILE A 262 -28.69 -15.80 -17.58
CA ILE A 262 -29.33 -16.68 -18.58
C ILE A 262 -30.62 -17.11 -17.92
N GLU A 263 -31.74 -16.51 -18.31
CA GLU A 263 -33.05 -17.02 -17.94
C GLU A 263 -33.09 -18.45 -18.49
N ASP A 264 -33.50 -19.34 -17.64
CA ASP A 264 -33.49 -20.77 -17.83
C ASP A 264 -34.07 -21.17 -19.22
N TYR A 265 -33.20 -21.53 -20.15
CA TYR A 265 -33.56 -21.95 -21.49
C TYR A 265 -34.26 -23.33 -21.54
N SER A 266 -34.55 -23.96 -20.39
CA SER A 266 -35.23 -25.24 -20.31
C SER A 266 -36.67 -25.23 -20.82
N GLN A 267 -37.24 -24.06 -21.19
CA GLN A 267 -38.62 -23.94 -21.71
C GLN A 267 -38.72 -23.59 -23.20
N LEU A 268 -37.59 -23.53 -23.92
CA LEU A 268 -37.64 -23.33 -25.39
C LEU A 268 -37.63 -24.68 -26.10
N GLU A 269 -38.79 -25.04 -26.66
CA GLU A 269 -38.98 -26.30 -27.39
C GLU A 269 -38.25 -26.42 -28.74
N GLU A 270 -37.64 -25.34 -29.26
CA GLU A 270 -36.78 -25.42 -30.46
C GLU A 270 -35.61 -24.38 -30.37
N PRO A 271 -34.36 -24.79 -30.73
CA PRO A 271 -33.25 -23.83 -30.84
C PRO A 271 -33.47 -22.96 -32.10
N PRO A 272 -33.37 -21.63 -32.01
CA PRO A 272 -33.47 -20.78 -33.22
C PRO A 272 -32.25 -21.02 -34.11
N GLU A 273 -32.49 -21.46 -35.35
CA GLU A 273 -31.48 -21.85 -36.36
C GLU A 273 -30.54 -20.74 -36.85
N THR A 274 -30.59 -19.50 -36.35
CA THR A 274 -29.77 -18.40 -36.82
C THR A 274 -29.34 -17.46 -35.69
N LEU A 275 -28.39 -17.89 -34.86
CA LEU A 275 -27.52 -16.98 -34.10
C LEU A 275 -26.09 -17.05 -34.62
N THR A 276 -25.89 -16.60 -35.86
CA THR A 276 -24.59 -16.20 -36.37
C THR A 276 -24.21 -14.87 -35.73
N HIS A 277 -23.19 -14.92 -34.87
CA HIS A 277 -22.53 -13.90 -34.09
C HIS A 277 -23.22 -13.49 -32.76
N PRO A 278 -22.55 -13.73 -31.62
CA PRO A 278 -22.95 -13.10 -30.38
C PRO A 278 -22.76 -11.59 -30.53
N GLN A 279 -23.87 -10.84 -30.57
CA GLN A 279 -23.79 -9.39 -30.44
C GLN A 279 -23.20 -9.08 -29.07
N THR A 280 -21.92 -8.76 -29.04
CA THR A 280 -21.25 -8.24 -27.85
C THR A 280 -21.92 -6.94 -27.49
N LEU A 281 -22.72 -6.94 -26.44
CA LEU A 281 -23.27 -5.70 -25.89
C LEU A 281 -22.13 -4.72 -25.64
N PRO A 282 -22.27 -3.44 -26.02
CA PRO A 282 -21.20 -2.47 -25.86
C PRO A 282 -20.86 -2.33 -24.37
N GLY A 283 -19.68 -2.81 -23.99
CA GLY A 283 -19.16 -2.60 -22.64
C GLY A 283 -18.92 -1.13 -22.35
N SER A 284 -18.92 -0.76 -21.09
CA SER A 284 -18.62 0.62 -20.68
C SER A 284 -17.11 0.82 -20.55
N THR A 285 -16.60 1.95 -21.05
CA THR A 285 -15.23 2.38 -20.83
C THR A 285 -15.19 3.46 -19.75
N ARG A 286 -14.21 3.36 -18.86
CA ARG A 286 -13.99 4.33 -17.80
C ARG A 286 -12.52 4.74 -17.74
N THR A 287 -12.28 6.05 -17.82
CA THR A 287 -10.94 6.59 -17.56
C THR A 287 -10.68 6.64 -16.06
N VAL A 288 -9.54 6.10 -15.65
CA VAL A 288 -9.05 6.14 -14.28
C VAL A 288 -7.64 6.71 -14.22
N ILE A 289 -7.29 7.29 -13.09
CA ILE A 289 -5.93 7.70 -12.77
C ILE A 289 -5.14 6.45 -12.36
N ASN A 290 -3.99 6.22 -12.98
CA ASN A 290 -3.05 5.18 -12.59
C ASN A 290 -2.09 5.69 -11.52
N GLY A 291 -1.75 4.87 -10.52
CA GLY A 291 -0.84 5.28 -9.44
C GLY A 291 -1.49 6.22 -8.40
N TYR A 292 -2.79 6.09 -8.16
CA TYR A 292 -3.52 6.93 -7.20
C TYR A 292 -2.88 6.98 -5.81
N GLN A 293 -2.37 5.84 -5.32
CA GLN A 293 -1.71 5.75 -4.02
C GLN A 293 -0.45 6.64 -3.99
N LEU A 294 0.36 6.61 -5.06
CA LEU A 294 1.55 7.44 -5.17
C LEU A 294 1.22 8.94 -5.16
N ILE A 295 0.21 9.36 -5.93
CA ILE A 295 -0.23 10.76 -5.97
C ILE A 295 -0.60 11.21 -4.55
N ARG A 296 -1.38 10.42 -3.83
CA ARG A 296 -1.81 10.74 -2.47
C ARG A 296 -0.63 10.80 -1.49
N ASN A 297 0.30 9.86 -1.58
CA ASN A 297 1.47 9.80 -0.72
C ASN A 297 2.46 10.95 -1.00
N VAL A 298 2.65 11.32 -2.26
CA VAL A 298 3.43 12.50 -2.69
C VAL A 298 2.81 13.78 -2.13
N LEU A 299 1.48 13.94 -2.21
CA LEU A 299 0.78 15.10 -1.63
C LEU A 299 0.86 15.12 -0.10
N ALA A 300 0.86 13.95 0.56
CA ALA A 300 1.08 13.85 2.00
C ALA A 300 2.48 14.32 2.39
N ALA A 301 3.50 13.88 1.64
CA ALA A 301 4.88 14.31 1.86
C ALA A 301 5.06 15.82 1.60
N TYR A 302 4.47 16.34 0.52
CA TYR A 302 4.47 17.77 0.24
C TYR A 302 3.84 18.60 1.36
N ALA A 303 2.66 18.19 1.83
CA ALA A 303 1.96 18.88 2.91
C ALA A 303 2.69 18.84 4.27
N ALA A 304 3.51 17.82 4.49
CA ALA A 304 4.33 17.62 5.69
C ALA A 304 5.75 18.18 5.55
N ASP A 305 6.10 18.83 4.44
CA ASP A 305 7.47 19.25 4.09
C ASP A 305 8.49 18.09 4.17
N ALA A 306 8.05 16.86 3.87
CA ALA A 306 8.83 15.65 3.94
C ALA A 306 9.37 15.23 2.57
N SER A 307 10.39 14.36 2.57
CA SER A 307 10.83 13.60 1.41
C SER A 307 9.95 12.35 1.23
N PHE A 308 9.88 11.81 0.02
CA PHE A 308 9.16 10.57 -0.24
C PHE A 308 10.02 9.58 -1.04
N CYS A 309 9.98 8.32 -0.64
CA CYS A 309 10.70 7.23 -1.28
C CYS A 309 9.77 6.06 -1.57
N VAL A 310 9.81 5.54 -2.79
CA VAL A 310 9.25 4.23 -3.13
C VAL A 310 10.34 3.19 -2.99
N LEU A 311 10.06 2.11 -2.28
CA LEU A 311 10.94 0.96 -2.12
C LEU A 311 10.26 -0.25 -2.76
N SER A 312 10.84 -0.79 -3.83
CA SER A 312 10.26 -1.87 -4.63
C SER A 312 11.29 -2.94 -4.98
N ASP A 313 10.83 -4.10 -5.40
CA ASP A 313 11.72 -5.14 -5.92
C ASP A 313 12.25 -4.74 -7.30
N ALA A 314 13.56 -4.87 -7.53
CA ALA A 314 14.21 -4.54 -8.80
C ALA A 314 13.64 -5.34 -9.98
N ARG A 315 13.08 -6.53 -9.72
CA ARG A 315 12.41 -7.37 -10.74
C ARG A 315 11.04 -6.82 -11.18
N ARG A 316 10.45 -5.85 -10.44
CA ARG A 316 9.13 -5.26 -10.70
C ARG A 316 9.24 -3.97 -11.50
N HIS A 317 9.68 -4.10 -12.76
CA HIS A 317 9.82 -2.97 -13.67
C HIS A 317 8.50 -2.20 -13.87
N ASP A 318 7.37 -2.87 -13.85
CA ASP A 318 6.03 -2.27 -13.94
C ASP A 318 5.74 -1.25 -12.82
N LEU A 319 6.20 -1.52 -11.59
CA LEU A 319 6.08 -0.58 -10.47
C LEU A 319 7.04 0.60 -10.63
N ILE A 320 8.27 0.33 -11.06
CA ILE A 320 9.30 1.34 -11.31
C ILE A 320 8.86 2.30 -12.43
N GLU A 321 8.34 1.77 -13.54
CA GLU A 321 7.79 2.56 -14.66
C GLU A 321 6.58 3.40 -14.22
N THR A 322 5.69 2.84 -13.39
CA THR A 322 4.57 3.60 -12.83
C THR A 322 5.07 4.77 -11.97
N TRP A 323 6.11 4.55 -11.16
CA TRP A 323 6.72 5.64 -10.38
C TRP A 323 7.28 6.74 -11.27
N TYR A 324 8.08 6.40 -12.30
CA TYR A 324 8.62 7.39 -13.22
C TYR A 324 7.52 8.14 -13.99
N SER A 325 6.42 7.48 -14.31
CA SER A 325 5.26 8.13 -14.93
C SER A 325 4.64 9.17 -14.00
N ILE A 326 4.53 8.89 -12.70
CA ILE A 326 4.07 9.86 -11.69
C ILE A 326 5.09 10.99 -11.52
N LEU A 327 6.37 10.66 -11.39
CA LEU A 327 7.44 11.64 -11.22
C LEU A 327 7.50 12.63 -12.40
N SER A 328 7.29 12.14 -13.63
CA SER A 328 7.28 12.97 -14.83
C SER A 328 6.12 13.99 -14.88
N ALA A 329 5.05 13.74 -14.12
CA ALA A 329 3.92 14.65 -14.00
C ALA A 329 4.11 15.71 -12.90
N ILE A 330 5.17 15.63 -12.10
CA ILE A 330 5.47 16.61 -11.04
C ILE A 330 6.23 17.78 -11.67
N HIS A 331 5.69 18.98 -11.48
CA HIS A 331 6.28 20.20 -12.01
C HIS A 331 6.91 21.11 -10.93
N HIS A 332 6.77 20.77 -9.65
CA HIS A 332 7.33 21.54 -8.54
C HIS A 332 8.84 21.26 -8.40
N PRO A 333 9.74 22.13 -8.86
CA PRO A 333 11.16 21.78 -9.07
C PRO A 333 11.91 21.44 -7.78
N THR A 334 11.71 22.23 -6.72
CA THR A 334 12.40 21.99 -5.44
C THR A 334 11.86 20.77 -4.70
N PHE A 335 10.60 20.40 -4.90
CA PHE A 335 10.03 19.21 -4.30
C PHE A 335 10.46 17.94 -5.02
N THR A 336 10.66 17.98 -6.35
CA THR A 336 11.12 16.84 -7.14
C THR A 336 12.44 16.27 -6.61
N THR A 337 13.35 17.11 -6.08
CA THR A 337 14.62 16.66 -5.50
C THR A 337 14.47 15.84 -4.20
N ARG A 338 13.30 15.88 -3.58
CA ARG A 338 12.97 15.10 -2.37
C ARG A 338 12.32 13.77 -2.65
N LEU A 339 12.11 13.43 -3.94
CA LEU A 339 11.44 12.22 -4.37
C LEU A 339 12.45 11.19 -4.81
N LYS A 340 12.30 9.95 -4.34
CA LYS A 340 13.27 8.88 -4.54
C LYS A 340 12.59 7.58 -4.93
N ILE A 341 13.35 6.71 -5.58
CA ILE A 341 13.07 5.29 -5.70
C ILE A 341 14.31 4.52 -5.30
N LEU A 342 14.12 3.45 -4.57
CA LEU A 342 15.17 2.47 -4.24
C LEU A 342 14.60 1.08 -4.47
N THR A 343 15.51 0.15 -4.69
CA THR A 343 15.16 -1.27 -4.74
C THR A 343 15.52 -1.97 -3.42
N TRP A 344 14.83 -3.07 -3.13
CA TRP A 344 15.19 -3.93 -2.02
C TRP A 344 16.62 -4.45 -2.15
N GLN A 345 17.10 -4.66 -3.39
CA GLN A 345 18.42 -5.14 -3.71
C GLN A 345 19.51 -4.11 -3.36
N GLU A 346 19.27 -2.82 -3.67
CA GLU A 346 20.17 -1.73 -3.26
C GLU A 346 20.20 -1.57 -1.73
N LEU A 347 19.05 -1.66 -1.08
CA LEU A 347 18.99 -1.62 0.39
C LEU A 347 19.72 -2.83 0.98
N ALA A 348 19.54 -4.03 0.44
CA ALA A 348 20.19 -5.26 0.90
C ALA A 348 21.71 -5.15 0.89
N ALA A 349 22.29 -4.43 -0.07
CA ALA A 349 23.76 -4.22 -0.14
C ALA A 349 24.34 -3.47 1.08
N THR A 350 23.49 -2.80 1.86
CA THR A 350 23.91 -2.05 3.06
C THR A 350 23.67 -2.81 4.38
N LEU A 351 23.09 -4.01 4.32
CA LEU A 351 22.63 -4.77 5.47
C LEU A 351 23.70 -5.77 5.95
N PRO A 352 23.63 -6.25 7.21
CA PRO A 352 24.53 -7.28 7.72
C PRO A 352 24.30 -8.63 7.02
N ASN A 353 25.35 -9.45 6.96
CA ASN A 353 25.36 -10.69 6.17
C ASN A 353 24.27 -11.70 6.56
N ASP A 354 23.99 -11.85 7.85
CA ASP A 354 22.92 -12.75 8.34
C ASP A 354 21.54 -12.33 7.84
N LEU A 355 21.27 -11.03 7.84
CA LEU A 355 20.03 -10.49 7.30
C LEU A 355 19.98 -10.60 5.77
N GLN A 356 21.10 -10.38 5.07
CA GLN A 356 21.18 -10.60 3.61
C GLN A 356 20.87 -12.06 3.27
N GLN A 357 21.44 -13.03 3.98
CA GLN A 357 21.16 -14.45 3.80
C GLN A 357 19.68 -14.79 4.03
N PHE A 358 19.08 -14.20 5.06
CA PHE A 358 17.65 -14.37 5.31
C PHE A 358 16.79 -13.79 4.18
N LEU A 359 17.13 -12.60 3.68
CA LEU A 359 16.42 -11.93 2.59
C LEU A 359 16.53 -12.71 1.27
N ASP A 360 17.70 -13.25 0.98
CA ASP A 360 17.87 -14.14 -0.18
C ASP A 360 17.05 -15.43 -0.03
N ALA A 361 17.22 -16.15 1.07
CA ALA A 361 16.51 -17.41 1.29
C ALA A 361 14.98 -17.25 1.21
N LYS A 362 14.45 -16.20 1.83
CA LYS A 362 13.02 -15.99 1.97
C LYS A 362 12.37 -15.23 0.79
N TYR A 363 13.04 -14.19 0.31
CA TYR A 363 12.48 -13.27 -0.67
C TYR A 363 13.19 -13.28 -2.04
N GLY A 364 14.31 -14.01 -2.16
CA GLY A 364 15.17 -13.96 -3.32
C GLY A 364 15.75 -12.56 -3.57
N ILE A 365 15.93 -11.79 -2.50
CA ILE A 365 16.53 -10.46 -2.56
C ILE A 365 18.02 -10.62 -2.27
N VAL A 366 18.82 -10.51 -3.34
CA VAL A 366 20.27 -10.51 -3.27
C VAL A 366 20.79 -9.08 -3.44
N PRO A 367 21.88 -8.71 -2.76
CA PRO A 367 22.51 -7.40 -2.90
C PRO A 367 22.83 -7.05 -4.37
N ALA A 368 22.55 -5.78 -4.76
CA ALA A 368 22.85 -5.26 -6.09
C ALA A 368 24.32 -4.87 -6.24
#